data_3ebecc3fb9bce1bb16d90206f2064f01
#
_entry.id   3ebecc3fb9bce1bb16d90206f2064f01
#
_cell.length_a   1.000
_cell.length_b   1.000
_cell.length_c   1.000
_cell.angle_alpha   90.00
_cell.angle_beta   90.00
_cell.angle_gamma   90.00
#
_symmetry.space_group_name_H-M   'P 1'
#
loop_
_entity.id
_entity.type
_entity.pdbx_description
1 polymer ?
#
loop_
_entity_poly.entity_id
_entity_poly.type
_entity_poly.pdbx_seq_one_letter_code
_entity_poly.pdbx_strand_id
1 'polypeptide(L)'
;MVDLWGGTPFNQANGLAEKHDKWAIVAGMNLPMVVQALTERMMDANATARQIATKVVEPAKDGIKTKPSDLMPKTAAPAAAADKGSAKGSKKSIPEGTVIGDGHIKYVLARIDSRLLHGQVATGWIPAMKPDRVIVVSDSVAKDDLRKSMIREAAPAGVKAHTVPLKKMEEIAKDPRFGNTHALLLFENPEDVLRAIKGGINLKDINVGSMSYKEGDVNANNVLSMNQEDVDTFRELEKMGVKFDVRKVPSDAPGNMDSILKKAQTLLDEQKK
;
A
#
# COMPACT_ATOMS: atom_id res chain seq x y z
N MET A 1 15.88 -11.81 -10.04
CA MET A 1 15.73 -11.60 -8.58
C MET A 1 15.61 -10.11 -8.33
N VAL A 2 14.77 -9.73 -7.38
CA VAL A 2 14.53 -8.34 -6.97
C VAL A 2 14.62 -8.24 -5.43
N ASP A 3 14.90 -7.06 -4.92
CA ASP A 3 15.07 -6.84 -3.48
C ASP A 3 13.76 -6.79 -2.71
N LEU A 4 12.74 -6.11 -3.27
CA LEU A 4 11.47 -5.86 -2.61
C LEU A 4 10.29 -6.32 -3.46
N TRP A 5 9.42 -7.14 -2.86
CA TRP A 5 8.13 -7.50 -3.46
C TRP A 5 7.24 -6.25 -3.58
N GLY A 6 6.69 -6.00 -4.76
CA GLY A 6 5.86 -4.83 -5.00
C GLY A 6 6.63 -3.51 -5.19
N GLY A 7 7.95 -3.51 -5.09
CA GLY A 7 8.79 -2.37 -5.43
C GLY A 7 8.83 -2.08 -6.94
N THR A 8 9.36 -0.92 -7.34
CA THR A 8 9.45 -0.56 -8.77
C THR A 8 10.17 -1.62 -9.62
N PRO A 9 11.32 -2.19 -9.19
CA PRO A 9 11.97 -3.26 -9.94
C PRO A 9 11.10 -4.51 -10.08
N PHE A 10 10.35 -4.88 -9.03
CA PHE A 10 9.41 -5.99 -9.07
C PHE A 10 8.29 -5.73 -10.08
N ASN A 11 7.64 -4.57 -10.02
CA ASN A 11 6.50 -4.25 -10.88
C ASN A 11 6.91 -4.23 -12.36
N GLN A 12 8.08 -3.70 -12.70
CA GLN A 12 8.61 -3.71 -14.04
C GLN A 12 8.90 -5.16 -14.52
N ALA A 13 9.54 -5.95 -13.67
CA ALA A 13 9.84 -7.35 -13.99
C ALA A 13 8.56 -8.19 -14.09
N ASN A 14 7.54 -7.94 -13.27
CA ASN A 14 6.28 -8.67 -13.27
C ASN A 14 5.49 -8.44 -14.55
N GLY A 15 5.38 -7.19 -15.00
CA GLY A 15 4.70 -6.87 -16.27
C GLY A 15 5.35 -7.52 -17.50
N LEU A 16 6.66 -7.85 -17.42
CA LEU A 16 7.33 -8.64 -18.43
C LEU A 16 7.13 -10.14 -18.23
N ALA A 17 7.23 -10.62 -16.98
CA ALA A 17 7.12 -12.04 -16.65
C ALA A 17 5.75 -12.64 -16.97
N GLU A 18 4.67 -11.85 -16.84
CA GLU A 18 3.30 -12.25 -17.22
C GLU A 18 3.17 -12.62 -18.70
N LYS A 19 4.08 -12.11 -19.53
CA LYS A 19 4.12 -12.40 -20.99
C LYS A 19 5.05 -13.58 -21.34
N HIS A 20 5.71 -14.17 -20.35
CA HIS A 20 6.74 -15.18 -20.54
C HIS A 20 6.62 -16.33 -19.53
N ASP A 21 5.96 -17.42 -19.93
CA ASP A 21 5.72 -18.60 -19.07
C ASP A 21 6.98 -19.25 -18.47
N LYS A 22 8.15 -19.04 -19.09
CA LYS A 22 9.43 -19.59 -18.64
C LYS A 22 10.13 -18.73 -17.59
N TRP A 23 9.62 -17.53 -17.30
CA TRP A 23 10.22 -16.63 -16.34
C TRP A 23 9.74 -16.92 -14.92
N ALA A 24 10.54 -16.54 -13.95
CA ALA A 24 10.21 -16.59 -12.54
C ALA A 24 10.80 -15.36 -11.83
N ILE A 25 10.07 -14.80 -10.86
CA ILE A 25 10.56 -13.70 -10.05
C ILE A 25 10.69 -14.18 -8.61
N VAL A 26 11.83 -13.88 -7.99
CA VAL A 26 12.07 -14.10 -6.57
C VAL A 26 12.41 -12.75 -5.95
N ALA A 27 11.69 -12.36 -4.91
CA ALA A 27 11.91 -11.14 -4.15
C ALA A 27 12.52 -11.43 -2.77
N GLY A 28 13.05 -10.40 -2.11
CA GLY A 28 13.79 -10.56 -0.84
C GLY A 28 15.23 -10.95 -1.05
N MET A 29 15.84 -10.46 -2.15
CA MET A 29 17.20 -10.81 -2.55
C MET A 29 18.21 -10.57 -1.42
N ASN A 30 18.99 -11.59 -1.12
CA ASN A 30 20.14 -11.53 -0.24
C ASN A 30 21.31 -12.33 -0.81
N LEU A 31 22.50 -12.21 -0.20
CA LEU A 31 23.71 -12.86 -0.72
C LEU A 31 23.59 -14.40 -0.82
N PRO A 32 23.07 -15.13 0.19
CA PRO A 32 22.83 -16.56 0.08
C PRO A 32 21.95 -16.95 -1.10
N MET A 33 20.91 -16.21 -1.39
CA MET A 33 20.04 -16.43 -2.56
C MET A 33 20.80 -16.29 -3.86
N VAL A 34 21.64 -15.27 -4.00
CA VAL A 34 22.43 -15.02 -5.22
C VAL A 34 23.47 -16.13 -5.41
N VAL A 35 24.18 -16.48 -4.34
CA VAL A 35 25.17 -17.58 -4.37
C VAL A 35 24.51 -18.89 -4.79
N GLN A 36 23.37 -19.25 -4.18
CA GLN A 36 22.66 -20.48 -4.54
C GLN A 36 22.20 -20.47 -6.00
N ALA A 37 21.68 -19.36 -6.50
CA ALA A 37 21.24 -19.27 -7.90
C ALA A 37 22.39 -19.46 -8.89
N LEU A 38 23.56 -18.89 -8.59
CA LEU A 38 24.75 -19.07 -9.41
C LEU A 38 25.25 -20.52 -9.35
N THR A 39 25.26 -21.11 -8.16
CA THR A 39 25.68 -22.53 -7.97
C THR A 39 24.77 -23.46 -8.77
N GLU A 40 23.45 -23.32 -8.68
CA GLU A 40 22.50 -24.13 -9.46
C GLU A 40 22.73 -23.99 -10.97
N ARG A 41 23.01 -22.78 -11.43
CA ARG A 41 23.27 -22.52 -12.84
C ARG A 41 24.60 -23.10 -13.32
N MET A 42 25.60 -23.14 -12.44
CA MET A 42 26.91 -23.77 -12.73
C MET A 42 26.80 -25.29 -12.73
N MET A 43 25.99 -25.87 -11.83
CA MET A 43 25.81 -27.33 -11.73
C MET A 43 24.97 -27.89 -12.88
N ASP A 44 23.96 -27.15 -13.31
CA ASP A 44 23.05 -27.50 -14.41
C ASP A 44 22.82 -26.30 -15.34
N ALA A 45 23.55 -26.28 -16.46
CA ALA A 45 23.39 -25.23 -17.47
C ALA A 45 21.97 -25.20 -18.12
N ASN A 46 21.21 -26.29 -18.02
CA ASN A 46 19.87 -26.42 -18.55
C ASN A 46 18.76 -26.15 -17.51
N ALA A 47 19.14 -25.88 -16.25
CA ALA A 47 18.16 -25.55 -15.19
C ALA A 47 17.26 -24.41 -15.62
N THR A 48 15.95 -24.60 -15.51
CA THR A 48 14.97 -23.55 -15.83
C THR A 48 14.91 -22.48 -14.74
N ALA A 49 14.49 -21.28 -15.08
CA ALA A 49 14.32 -20.20 -14.10
C ALA A 49 13.38 -20.60 -12.94
N ARG A 50 12.34 -21.39 -13.21
CA ARG A 50 11.43 -21.92 -12.17
C ARG A 50 12.10 -22.88 -11.21
N GLN A 51 12.93 -23.80 -11.73
CA GLN A 51 13.70 -24.72 -10.89
C GLN A 51 14.69 -23.99 -9.98
N ILE A 52 15.43 -23.01 -10.54
CA ILE A 52 16.34 -22.19 -9.76
C ILE A 52 15.56 -21.38 -8.71
N ALA A 53 14.45 -20.74 -9.09
CA ALA A 53 13.62 -19.96 -8.17
C ALA A 53 13.15 -20.78 -6.96
N THR A 54 12.78 -22.04 -7.16
CA THR A 54 12.37 -22.93 -6.05
C THR A 54 13.54 -23.26 -5.10
N LYS A 55 14.73 -23.48 -5.65
CA LYS A 55 15.91 -23.90 -4.86
C LYS A 55 16.58 -22.77 -4.08
N VAL A 56 16.37 -21.50 -4.44
CA VAL A 56 17.03 -20.38 -3.77
C VAL A 56 16.32 -19.90 -2.52
N VAL A 57 15.07 -20.29 -2.31
CA VAL A 57 14.22 -19.75 -1.21
C VAL A 57 14.73 -20.17 0.16
N GLU A 58 14.99 -21.47 0.37
CA GLU A 58 15.44 -21.95 1.69
C GLU A 58 16.83 -21.42 2.09
N PRO A 59 17.87 -21.47 1.22
CA PRO A 59 19.15 -20.84 1.53
C PRO A 59 19.05 -19.33 1.83
N ALA A 60 18.12 -18.64 1.16
CA ALA A 60 17.87 -17.23 1.43
C ALA A 60 17.32 -16.98 2.85
N LYS A 61 16.38 -17.81 3.30
CA LYS A 61 15.82 -17.75 4.66
C LYS A 61 16.89 -18.05 5.71
N ASP A 62 17.71 -19.09 5.48
CA ASP A 62 18.79 -19.49 6.36
C ASP A 62 19.91 -18.44 6.46
N GLY A 63 19.99 -17.56 5.48
CA GLY A 63 20.91 -16.43 5.46
C GLY A 63 20.52 -15.27 6.39
N ILE A 64 19.30 -15.25 6.87
CA ILE A 64 18.82 -14.23 7.81
C ILE A 64 19.24 -14.64 9.21
N LYS A 65 20.15 -13.88 9.81
CA LYS A 65 20.65 -14.15 11.17
C LYS A 65 20.69 -12.88 12.01
N THR A 66 20.50 -13.02 13.32
CA THR A 66 20.57 -11.92 14.27
C THR A 66 21.78 -12.06 15.21
N LYS A 67 22.24 -10.93 15.73
CA LYS A 67 23.19 -10.91 16.81
C LYS A 67 22.73 -9.88 17.86
N PRO A 68 22.47 -10.27 19.10
CA PRO A 68 22.56 -11.64 19.64
C PRO A 68 21.54 -12.61 19.01
N SER A 69 21.84 -13.91 19.07
CA SER A 69 21.07 -14.97 18.38
C SER A 69 19.68 -15.24 19.00
N ASP A 70 19.44 -14.81 20.20
CA ASP A 70 18.16 -14.91 20.92
C ASP A 70 17.06 -14.00 20.34
N LEU A 71 17.46 -13.02 19.51
CA LEU A 71 16.52 -12.18 18.73
C LEU A 71 15.94 -12.89 17.52
N MET A 72 16.48 -14.05 17.11
CA MET A 72 15.86 -14.84 16.04
C MET A 72 14.49 -15.35 16.49
N PRO A 73 13.43 -15.13 15.70
CA PRO A 73 12.14 -15.76 15.95
C PRO A 73 12.33 -17.28 16.06
N LYS A 74 11.88 -17.89 17.16
CA LYS A 74 11.85 -19.34 17.26
C LYS A 74 10.92 -19.85 16.15
N THR A 75 11.50 -20.49 15.13
CA THR A 75 10.72 -21.12 14.07
C THR A 75 9.83 -22.18 14.72
N ALA A 76 8.53 -21.94 14.73
CA ALA A 76 7.58 -23.04 14.89
C ALA A 76 7.85 -24.00 13.73
N ALA A 77 7.96 -25.29 14.04
CA ALA A 77 8.19 -26.34 13.05
C ALA A 77 7.19 -26.20 11.89
N PRO A 78 7.59 -26.52 10.65
CA PRO A 78 6.74 -26.31 9.50
C PRO A 78 5.47 -27.15 9.65
N ALA A 79 4.37 -26.49 9.93
CA ALA A 79 3.06 -27.09 9.74
C ALA A 79 2.93 -27.31 8.24
N ALA A 80 2.86 -28.59 7.86
CA ALA A 80 2.64 -29.04 6.50
C ALA A 80 1.53 -28.22 5.84
N ALA A 81 1.79 -27.81 4.61
CA ALA A 81 0.80 -27.24 3.73
C ALA A 81 -0.43 -28.17 3.69
N ALA A 82 -1.47 -27.75 4.34
CA ALA A 82 -2.82 -28.24 4.11
C ALA A 82 -3.64 -27.06 3.63
N ASP A 83 -3.69 -26.96 2.30
CA ASP A 83 -4.85 -26.39 1.65
C ASP A 83 -6.07 -27.18 2.12
N LYS A 84 -6.94 -26.51 2.86
CA LYS A 84 -8.38 -26.78 2.92
C LYS A 84 -9.07 -25.79 3.84
N GLY A 85 -9.95 -25.04 3.24
CA GLY A 85 -11.27 -24.81 3.81
C GLY A 85 -11.32 -23.96 5.07
N SER A 86 -11.85 -22.77 4.89
CA SER A 86 -12.58 -22.02 5.91
C SER A 86 -12.78 -22.79 7.24
N ALA A 87 -11.85 -22.66 8.18
CA ALA A 87 -12.18 -22.89 9.57
C ALA A 87 -13.05 -21.70 10.02
N LYS A 88 -14.33 -21.93 10.11
CA LYS A 88 -15.29 -21.20 10.94
C LYS A 88 -14.81 -21.20 12.39
N GLY A 89 -13.84 -20.33 12.70
CA GLY A 89 -13.74 -19.79 14.03
C GLY A 89 -14.92 -18.84 14.17
N SER A 90 -15.91 -19.19 14.94
CA SER A 90 -17.02 -18.33 15.30
C SER A 90 -16.48 -17.12 16.09
N LYS A 91 -15.98 -16.10 15.38
CA LYS A 91 -15.95 -14.76 15.94
C LYS A 91 -17.41 -14.43 16.18
N LYS A 92 -17.83 -14.39 17.45
CA LYS A 92 -19.10 -13.78 17.82
C LYS A 92 -19.13 -12.43 17.11
N SER A 93 -19.91 -12.33 16.03
CA SER A 93 -20.13 -11.06 15.34
C SER A 93 -20.77 -10.15 16.37
N ILE A 94 -20.20 -8.97 16.55
CA ILE A 94 -20.80 -7.94 17.38
C ILE A 94 -22.18 -7.67 16.78
N PRO A 95 -23.26 -7.79 17.55
CA PRO A 95 -24.62 -7.61 17.03
C PRO A 95 -24.78 -6.26 16.32
N GLU A 96 -25.59 -6.24 15.27
CA GLU A 96 -25.95 -5.00 14.62
C GLU A 96 -26.60 -4.05 15.61
N GLY A 97 -26.25 -2.75 15.54
CA GLY A 97 -26.75 -1.73 16.47
C GLY A 97 -25.94 -1.60 17.77
N THR A 98 -24.94 -2.45 18.02
CA THR A 98 -24.03 -2.25 19.16
C THR A 98 -23.19 -0.99 18.97
N VAL A 99 -23.29 -0.03 19.89
CA VAL A 99 -22.43 1.16 19.91
C VAL A 99 -21.18 0.87 20.70
N ILE A 100 -20.00 1.03 20.07
CA ILE A 100 -18.70 0.91 20.71
C ILE A 100 -18.07 2.30 20.79
N GLY A 101 -17.52 2.66 21.93
CA GLY A 101 -16.97 4.00 22.15
C GLY A 101 -17.98 5.10 21.91
N ASP A 102 -17.63 6.08 21.10
CA ASP A 102 -18.52 7.18 20.68
C ASP A 102 -19.36 6.87 19.43
N GLY A 103 -19.27 5.62 18.93
CA GLY A 103 -19.99 5.17 17.74
C GLY A 103 -19.40 5.63 16.40
N HIS A 104 -18.26 6.33 16.42
CA HIS A 104 -17.66 6.88 15.21
C HIS A 104 -16.21 6.39 15.03
N ILE A 105 -15.91 5.86 13.85
CA ILE A 105 -14.52 5.52 13.47
C ILE A 105 -13.67 6.79 13.46
N LYS A 106 -12.45 6.71 14.01
CA LYS A 106 -11.51 7.83 14.08
C LYS A 106 -10.46 7.71 12.98
N TYR A 107 -10.37 8.75 12.15
CA TYR A 107 -9.35 8.81 11.11
C TYR A 107 -8.12 9.53 11.66
N VAL A 108 -7.05 8.77 11.98
CA VAL A 108 -5.78 9.32 12.47
C VAL A 108 -4.93 9.90 11.36
N LEU A 109 -5.14 9.43 10.13
CA LEU A 109 -4.57 9.97 8.91
C LEU A 109 -5.45 9.56 7.72
N ALA A 110 -5.72 10.48 6.81
CA ALA A 110 -6.18 10.18 5.46
C ALA A 110 -5.10 10.67 4.48
N ARG A 111 -4.63 9.76 3.59
CA ARG A 111 -3.47 10.03 2.73
C ARG A 111 -3.74 9.62 1.30
N ILE A 112 -3.36 10.51 0.37
CA ILE A 112 -3.24 10.21 -1.05
C ILE A 112 -1.81 9.77 -1.32
N ASP A 113 -1.64 8.53 -1.76
CA ASP A 113 -0.36 8.00 -2.26
C ASP A 113 -0.65 6.90 -3.28
N SER A 114 -0.27 7.12 -4.53
CA SER A 114 -0.52 6.17 -5.62
C SER A 114 0.10 4.78 -5.39
N ARG A 115 1.10 4.68 -4.51
CA ARG A 115 1.73 3.42 -4.09
C ARG A 115 0.99 2.73 -2.94
N LEU A 116 0.01 3.41 -2.30
CA LEU A 116 -0.77 2.93 -1.16
C LEU A 116 0.10 2.55 0.04
N LEU A 117 -0.07 1.32 0.57
CA LEU A 117 0.76 0.84 1.69
C LEU A 117 2.09 0.32 1.17
N HIS A 118 3.14 1.06 1.47
CA HIS A 118 4.53 0.76 1.08
C HIS A 118 5.50 1.16 2.21
N GLY A 119 6.81 0.93 2.01
CA GLY A 119 7.83 1.10 3.04
C GLY A 119 7.76 2.42 3.81
N GLN A 120 7.63 3.58 3.15
CA GLN A 120 7.57 4.88 3.84
C GLN A 120 6.30 5.05 4.69
N VAL A 121 5.17 4.47 4.26
CA VAL A 121 3.95 4.46 5.08
C VAL A 121 4.13 3.51 6.25
N ALA A 122 4.64 2.30 6.01
CA ALA A 122 4.83 1.28 7.04
C ALA A 122 5.84 1.67 8.11
N THR A 123 6.96 2.30 7.74
CA THR A 123 8.06 2.65 8.67
C THR A 123 8.02 4.09 9.19
N GLY A 124 7.31 5.00 8.52
CA GLY A 124 7.20 6.40 8.90
C GLY A 124 5.84 6.77 9.49
N TRP A 125 4.78 6.68 8.67
CA TRP A 125 3.46 7.16 9.06
C TRP A 125 2.75 6.27 10.09
N ILE A 126 2.83 4.95 9.97
CA ILE A 126 2.20 4.02 10.92
C ILE A 126 2.78 4.19 12.33
N PRO A 127 4.11 4.22 12.55
CA PRO A 127 4.67 4.48 13.88
C PRO A 127 4.31 5.86 14.44
N ALA A 128 4.23 6.89 13.57
CA ALA A 128 3.89 8.25 14.00
C ALA A 128 2.41 8.39 14.40
N MET A 129 1.49 7.80 13.64
CA MET A 129 0.03 7.92 13.82
C MET A 129 -0.57 6.82 14.69
N LYS A 130 0.13 5.69 14.88
CA LYS A 130 -0.28 4.52 15.68
C LYS A 130 -1.70 4.05 15.41
N PRO A 131 -2.07 3.79 14.14
CA PRO A 131 -3.40 3.29 13.80
C PRO A 131 -3.58 1.84 14.28
N ASP A 132 -4.81 1.47 14.63
CA ASP A 132 -5.19 0.06 14.83
C ASP A 132 -5.31 -0.68 13.50
N ARG A 133 -5.69 0.07 12.46
CA ARG A 133 -5.94 -0.47 11.11
C ARG A 133 -5.46 0.49 10.04
N VAL A 134 -4.90 -0.07 8.99
CA VAL A 134 -4.74 0.60 7.69
C VAL A 134 -5.86 0.14 6.77
N ILE A 135 -6.57 1.08 6.17
CA ILE A 135 -7.65 0.78 5.24
C ILE A 135 -7.33 1.45 3.90
N VAL A 136 -7.06 0.63 2.90
CA VAL A 136 -6.96 1.09 1.51
C VAL A 136 -8.38 1.19 0.95
N VAL A 137 -8.74 2.37 0.50
CA VAL A 137 -10.06 2.68 -0.06
C VAL A 137 -9.91 2.87 -1.56
N SER A 138 -10.23 1.84 -2.33
CA SER A 138 -10.12 1.85 -3.79
C SER A 138 -10.99 0.75 -4.39
N ASP A 139 -11.81 1.12 -5.38
CA ASP A 139 -12.68 0.18 -6.08
C ASP A 139 -11.87 -0.79 -6.97
N SER A 140 -10.76 -0.31 -7.55
CA SER A 140 -9.87 -1.10 -8.41
C SER A 140 -9.11 -2.14 -7.61
N VAL A 141 -8.45 -1.71 -6.54
CA VAL A 141 -7.63 -2.59 -5.67
C VAL A 141 -8.49 -3.59 -4.91
N ALA A 142 -9.73 -3.23 -4.56
CA ALA A 142 -10.65 -4.14 -3.90
C ALA A 142 -11.05 -5.35 -4.76
N LYS A 143 -10.90 -5.24 -6.09
CA LYS A 143 -11.17 -6.34 -7.05
C LYS A 143 -9.91 -7.13 -7.41
N ASP A 144 -8.73 -6.67 -7.01
CA ASP A 144 -7.44 -7.28 -7.35
C ASP A 144 -6.90 -8.07 -6.14
N ASP A 145 -6.99 -9.39 -6.21
CA ASP A 145 -6.58 -10.27 -5.12
C ASP A 145 -5.06 -10.23 -4.86
N LEU A 146 -4.26 -10.01 -5.91
CA LEU A 146 -2.82 -9.89 -5.78
C LEU A 146 -2.45 -8.60 -5.03
N ARG A 147 -2.98 -7.46 -5.46
CA ARG A 147 -2.74 -6.18 -4.77
C ARG A 147 -3.24 -6.21 -3.32
N LYS A 148 -4.40 -6.82 -3.04
CA LYS A 148 -4.90 -7.02 -1.66
C LYS A 148 -3.95 -7.84 -0.80
N SER A 149 -3.35 -8.89 -1.37
CA SER A 149 -2.36 -9.72 -0.66
C SER A 149 -1.10 -8.91 -0.35
N MET A 150 -0.58 -8.19 -1.33
CA MET A 150 0.60 -7.34 -1.18
C MET A 150 0.40 -6.27 -0.09
N ILE A 151 -0.77 -5.63 -0.05
CA ILE A 151 -1.13 -4.64 0.97
C ILE A 151 -1.15 -5.28 2.36
N ARG A 152 -1.71 -6.48 2.51
CA ARG A 152 -1.72 -7.19 3.80
C ARG A 152 -0.32 -7.55 4.28
N GLU A 153 0.54 -7.97 3.37
CA GLU A 153 1.93 -8.34 3.67
C GLU A 153 2.83 -7.13 3.98
N ALA A 154 2.53 -5.97 3.38
CA ALA A 154 3.24 -4.73 3.65
C ALA A 154 2.92 -4.10 5.03
N ALA A 155 1.89 -4.59 5.71
CA ALA A 155 1.52 -4.09 7.03
C ALA A 155 2.53 -4.55 8.10
N PRO A 156 3.03 -3.63 8.94
CA PRO A 156 3.93 -4.00 10.03
C PRO A 156 3.22 -4.83 11.10
N ALA A 157 4.01 -5.57 11.89
CA ALA A 157 3.49 -6.41 12.95
C ALA A 157 2.57 -5.61 13.90
N GLY A 158 1.43 -6.19 14.24
CA GLY A 158 0.44 -5.57 15.15
C GLY A 158 -0.60 -4.68 14.46
N VAL A 159 -0.41 -4.28 13.21
CA VAL A 159 -1.36 -3.45 12.45
C VAL A 159 -2.05 -4.29 11.36
N LYS A 160 -3.39 -4.22 11.30
CA LYS A 160 -4.15 -4.95 10.29
C LYS A 160 -4.40 -4.05 9.07
N ALA A 161 -4.01 -4.52 7.88
CA ALA A 161 -4.35 -3.86 6.63
C ALA A 161 -5.58 -4.51 5.97
N HIS A 162 -6.47 -3.66 5.49
CA HIS A 162 -7.68 -4.04 4.78
C HIS A 162 -7.79 -3.23 3.49
N THR A 163 -8.37 -3.83 2.46
CA THR A 163 -8.74 -3.14 1.22
C THR A 163 -10.23 -3.24 1.04
N VAL A 164 -10.88 -2.11 0.84
CA VAL A 164 -12.33 -2.03 0.68
C VAL A 164 -12.70 -1.10 -0.48
N PRO A 165 -13.79 -1.38 -1.21
CA PRO A 165 -14.35 -0.40 -2.16
C PRO A 165 -14.92 0.80 -1.43
N LEU A 166 -15.07 1.95 -2.14
CA LEU A 166 -15.57 3.20 -1.55
C LEU A 166 -16.90 3.00 -0.84
N LYS A 167 -17.87 2.36 -1.49
CA LYS A 167 -19.20 2.11 -0.91
C LYS A 167 -19.12 1.37 0.43
N LYS A 168 -18.21 0.39 0.54
CA LYS A 168 -18.02 -0.34 1.80
C LYS A 168 -17.41 0.53 2.88
N MET A 169 -16.53 1.47 2.52
CA MET A 169 -15.97 2.44 3.48
C MET A 169 -17.05 3.41 4.00
N GLU A 170 -17.99 3.83 3.14
CA GLU A 170 -19.15 4.65 3.54
C GLU A 170 -20.04 3.93 4.56
N GLU A 171 -20.26 2.61 4.39
CA GLU A 171 -20.98 1.77 5.34
C GLU A 171 -20.23 1.68 6.67
N ILE A 172 -18.91 1.44 6.63
CA ILE A 172 -18.05 1.37 7.83
C ILE A 172 -18.07 2.71 8.59
N ALA A 173 -18.05 3.83 7.88
CA ALA A 173 -18.06 5.17 8.49
C ALA A 173 -19.33 5.44 9.30
N LYS A 174 -20.46 4.81 8.95
CA LYS A 174 -21.77 4.93 9.61
C LYS A 174 -22.03 3.86 10.64
N ASP A 175 -21.18 2.83 10.73
CA ASP A 175 -21.40 1.67 11.60
C ASP A 175 -20.83 1.94 13.02
N PRO A 176 -21.71 2.05 14.05
CA PRO A 176 -21.30 2.41 15.40
C PRO A 176 -20.41 1.35 16.09
N ARG A 177 -20.26 0.17 15.50
CA ARG A 177 -19.36 -0.88 15.98
C ARG A 177 -17.88 -0.54 15.82
N PHE A 178 -17.54 0.46 14.99
CA PHE A 178 -16.16 0.91 14.76
C PHE A 178 -15.72 2.08 15.64
N GLY A 179 -16.49 2.50 16.64
CA GLY A 179 -16.24 3.70 17.43
C GLY A 179 -14.93 3.72 18.24
N ASN A 180 -14.28 2.57 18.45
CA ASN A 180 -12.92 2.49 19.05
C ASN A 180 -11.83 2.20 18.02
N THR A 181 -12.14 2.31 16.72
CA THR A 181 -11.16 2.05 15.66
C THR A 181 -10.44 3.33 15.26
N HIS A 182 -9.11 3.32 15.36
CA HIS A 182 -8.24 4.37 14.84
C HIS A 182 -7.70 3.92 13.48
N ALA A 183 -8.23 4.51 12.41
CA ALA A 183 -7.93 4.10 11.05
C ALA A 183 -7.00 5.09 10.35
N LEU A 184 -5.99 4.56 9.65
CA LEU A 184 -5.23 5.25 8.63
C LEU A 184 -5.82 4.88 7.28
N LEU A 185 -6.38 5.87 6.56
CA LEU A 185 -6.95 5.68 5.23
C LEU A 185 -5.92 5.97 4.15
N LEU A 186 -5.85 5.12 3.12
CA LEU A 186 -5.02 5.30 1.94
C LEU A 186 -5.89 5.32 0.68
N PHE A 187 -5.68 6.33 -0.14
CA PHE A 187 -6.33 6.54 -1.44
C PHE A 187 -5.28 6.59 -2.54
N GLU A 188 -5.59 6.12 -3.75
CA GLU A 188 -4.68 6.15 -4.89
C GLU A 188 -4.59 7.54 -5.54
N ASN A 189 -5.69 8.32 -5.47
CA ASN A 189 -5.90 9.56 -6.20
C ASN A 189 -6.83 10.51 -5.43
N PRO A 190 -6.90 11.81 -5.79
CA PRO A 190 -7.79 12.78 -5.16
C PRO A 190 -9.27 12.54 -5.48
N GLU A 191 -9.62 11.95 -6.61
CA GLU A 191 -11.00 11.67 -7.03
C GLU A 191 -11.68 10.70 -6.05
N ASP A 192 -10.96 9.67 -5.60
CA ASP A 192 -11.48 8.72 -4.61
C ASP A 192 -11.70 9.39 -3.25
N VAL A 193 -10.86 10.37 -2.87
CA VAL A 193 -11.06 11.19 -1.66
C VAL A 193 -12.33 12.05 -1.82
N LEU A 194 -12.50 12.70 -2.96
CA LEU A 194 -13.69 13.54 -3.23
C LEU A 194 -14.96 12.68 -3.19
N ARG A 195 -14.95 11.51 -3.80
CA ARG A 195 -16.06 10.55 -3.77
C ARG A 195 -16.36 10.10 -2.33
N ALA A 196 -15.33 9.80 -1.55
CA ALA A 196 -15.46 9.40 -0.15
C ALA A 196 -16.12 10.50 0.70
N ILE A 197 -15.70 11.76 0.54
CA ILE A 197 -16.29 12.90 1.26
C ILE A 197 -17.75 13.13 0.82
N LYS A 198 -18.04 13.08 -0.48
CA LYS A 198 -19.42 13.17 -1.02
C LYS A 198 -20.30 12.01 -0.52
N GLY A 199 -19.72 10.82 -0.29
CA GLY A 199 -20.38 9.65 0.31
C GLY A 199 -20.63 9.76 1.82
N GLY A 200 -20.19 10.85 2.45
CA GLY A 200 -20.44 11.17 3.86
C GLY A 200 -19.31 10.79 4.82
N ILE A 201 -18.13 10.47 4.30
CA ILE A 201 -16.94 10.26 5.15
C ILE A 201 -16.36 11.63 5.53
N ASN A 202 -16.30 11.91 6.82
CA ASN A 202 -15.87 13.23 7.33
C ASN A 202 -14.33 13.31 7.36
N LEU A 203 -13.73 13.77 6.27
CA LEU A 203 -12.30 14.02 6.14
C LEU A 203 -12.06 15.52 5.95
N LYS A 204 -11.32 16.12 6.87
CA LYS A 204 -11.01 17.57 6.84
C LYS A 204 -9.55 17.84 6.51
N ASP A 205 -8.66 16.93 6.89
CA ASP A 205 -7.23 17.05 6.72
C ASP A 205 -6.72 15.84 5.91
N ILE A 206 -6.10 16.10 4.78
CA ILE A 206 -5.61 15.08 3.85
C ILE A 206 -4.11 15.27 3.65
N ASN A 207 -3.33 14.23 3.97
CA ASN A 207 -1.93 14.21 3.62
C ASN A 207 -1.76 13.78 2.16
N VAL A 208 -0.94 14.50 1.41
CA VAL A 208 -0.60 14.21 0.01
C VAL A 208 0.85 13.79 -0.06
N GLY A 209 1.09 12.51 -0.29
CA GLY A 209 2.43 11.92 -0.22
C GLY A 209 3.09 11.70 -1.55
N SER A 210 2.41 11.09 -2.51
CA SER A 210 2.94 10.81 -3.84
C SER A 210 1.82 10.56 -4.84
N MET A 211 1.98 11.11 -6.04
CA MET A 211 1.16 10.80 -7.21
C MET A 211 2.11 10.50 -8.37
N SER A 212 2.12 9.23 -8.78
CA SER A 212 3.00 8.74 -9.84
C SER A 212 2.56 9.27 -11.19
N TYR A 213 3.53 9.56 -12.05
CA TYR A 213 3.30 10.03 -13.41
C TYR A 213 2.49 9.00 -14.22
N LYS A 214 1.50 9.48 -14.95
CA LYS A 214 0.77 8.77 -15.99
C LYS A 214 0.90 9.56 -17.30
N GLU A 215 0.69 8.89 -18.42
CA GLU A 215 0.72 9.56 -19.71
C GLU A 215 -0.30 10.72 -19.74
N GLY A 216 0.20 11.92 -20.12
CA GLY A 216 -0.60 13.14 -20.11
C GLY A 216 -0.49 13.99 -18.84
N ASP A 217 0.13 13.48 -17.78
CA ASP A 217 0.36 14.26 -16.55
C ASP A 217 1.50 15.29 -16.73
N VAL A 218 1.49 16.30 -15.87
CA VAL A 218 2.62 17.22 -15.66
C VAL A 218 3.26 16.98 -14.30
N ASN A 219 4.58 17.15 -14.22
CA ASN A 219 5.31 17.05 -12.97
C ASN A 219 5.23 18.38 -12.18
N ALA A 220 4.24 18.49 -11.28
CA ALA A 220 4.10 19.66 -10.42
C ALA A 220 5.31 19.82 -9.46
N ASN A 221 5.84 18.68 -8.98
CA ASN A 221 7.11 18.60 -8.24
C ASN A 221 7.72 17.19 -8.38
N ASN A 222 8.75 16.88 -7.57
CA ASN A 222 9.49 15.61 -7.66
C ASN A 222 8.66 14.36 -7.24
N VAL A 223 7.45 14.54 -6.70
CA VAL A 223 6.63 13.45 -6.14
C VAL A 223 5.16 13.51 -6.55
N LEU A 224 4.73 14.63 -7.12
CA LEU A 224 3.36 14.84 -7.53
C LEU A 224 3.31 15.14 -9.03
N SER A 225 2.78 14.18 -9.77
CA SER A 225 2.38 14.34 -11.16
C SER A 225 0.86 14.42 -11.20
N MET A 226 0.31 15.30 -12.04
CA MET A 226 -1.12 15.62 -12.06
C MET A 226 -1.58 15.88 -13.50
N ASN A 227 -2.78 15.49 -13.80
CA ASN A 227 -3.53 15.93 -14.96
C ASN A 227 -4.52 17.04 -14.59
N GLN A 228 -5.34 17.49 -15.54
CA GLN A 228 -6.34 18.53 -15.30
C GLN A 228 -7.42 18.10 -14.30
N GLU A 229 -7.87 16.85 -14.36
CA GLU A 229 -8.89 16.30 -13.46
C GLU A 229 -8.40 16.28 -12.01
N ASP A 230 -7.14 15.88 -11.77
CA ASP A 230 -6.53 15.93 -10.45
C ASP A 230 -6.52 17.37 -9.89
N VAL A 231 -6.09 18.37 -10.71
CA VAL A 231 -6.03 19.78 -10.30
C VAL A 231 -7.42 20.30 -9.96
N ASP A 232 -8.42 20.02 -10.80
CA ASP A 232 -9.80 20.46 -10.61
C ASP A 232 -10.39 19.80 -9.35
N THR A 233 -10.11 18.52 -9.12
CA THR A 233 -10.54 17.77 -7.94
C THR A 233 -9.94 18.34 -6.65
N PHE A 234 -8.64 18.65 -6.63
CA PHE A 234 -8.03 19.31 -5.47
C PHE A 234 -8.67 20.68 -5.19
N ARG A 235 -8.96 21.48 -6.23
CA ARG A 235 -9.64 22.76 -6.08
C ARG A 235 -11.08 22.60 -5.56
N GLU A 236 -11.78 21.56 -5.96
CA GLU A 236 -13.11 21.25 -5.41
C GLU A 236 -13.02 20.87 -3.92
N LEU A 237 -12.06 20.02 -3.55
CA LEU A 237 -11.82 19.67 -2.15
C LEU A 237 -11.47 20.88 -1.29
N GLU A 238 -10.65 21.82 -1.79
CA GLU A 238 -10.36 23.10 -1.09
C GLU A 238 -11.64 23.91 -0.86
N LYS A 239 -12.53 24.01 -1.85
CA LYS A 239 -13.82 24.71 -1.71
C LYS A 239 -14.74 24.03 -0.68
N MET A 240 -14.60 22.73 -0.47
CA MET A 240 -15.30 21.96 0.57
C MET A 240 -14.67 22.12 1.96
N GLY A 241 -13.58 22.90 2.08
CA GLY A 241 -12.89 23.17 3.34
C GLY A 241 -11.86 22.13 3.74
N VAL A 242 -11.45 21.24 2.82
CA VAL A 242 -10.37 20.27 3.05
C VAL A 242 -9.03 20.98 3.05
N LYS A 243 -8.18 20.64 4.04
CA LYS A 243 -6.81 21.13 4.16
C LYS A 243 -5.85 20.05 3.70
N PHE A 244 -4.77 20.47 3.02
CA PHE A 244 -3.76 19.56 2.50
C PHE A 244 -2.44 19.72 3.24
N ASP A 245 -1.86 18.58 3.64
CA ASP A 245 -0.54 18.43 4.23
C ASP A 245 0.36 17.69 3.23
N VAL A 246 1.17 18.42 2.47
CA VAL A 246 1.98 17.82 1.40
C VAL A 246 3.34 17.39 1.94
N ARG A 247 3.48 16.13 2.28
CA ARG A 247 4.72 15.53 2.80
C ARG A 247 4.85 14.04 2.44
N LYS A 248 6.07 13.60 2.12
CA LYS A 248 6.35 12.16 1.91
C LYS A 248 6.37 11.39 3.22
N VAL A 249 7.08 11.91 4.22
CA VAL A 249 7.26 11.31 5.54
C VAL A 249 6.96 12.34 6.63
N PRO A 250 6.64 11.90 7.85
CA PRO A 250 6.24 12.82 8.95
C PRO A 250 7.29 13.87 9.30
N SER A 251 8.58 13.58 9.07
CA SER A 251 9.70 14.48 9.37
C SER A 251 9.93 15.58 8.33
N ASP A 252 9.31 15.49 7.16
CA ASP A 252 9.47 16.50 6.11
C ASP A 252 8.74 17.80 6.49
N ALA A 253 9.27 18.92 6.01
CA ALA A 253 8.54 20.19 6.04
C ALA A 253 7.32 20.13 5.11
N PRO A 254 6.15 20.66 5.53
CA PRO A 254 4.95 20.65 4.69
C PRO A 254 5.14 21.53 3.45
N GLY A 255 4.81 20.99 2.28
CA GLY A 255 4.75 21.75 1.02
C GLY A 255 3.47 22.59 0.94
N ASN A 256 3.52 23.64 0.12
CA ASN A 256 2.36 24.50 -0.13
C ASN A 256 1.55 23.99 -1.32
N MET A 257 0.36 23.46 -1.04
CA MET A 257 -0.51 22.85 -2.06
C MET A 257 -0.97 23.86 -3.12
N ASP A 258 -1.33 25.08 -2.72
CA ASP A 258 -1.78 26.11 -3.67
C ASP A 258 -0.69 26.47 -4.70
N SER A 259 0.56 26.58 -4.27
CA SER A 259 1.70 26.82 -5.18
C SER A 259 1.91 25.64 -6.13
N ILE A 260 1.73 24.41 -5.66
CA ILE A 260 1.87 23.18 -6.45
C ILE A 260 0.77 23.13 -7.53
N LEU A 261 -0.49 23.40 -7.15
CA LEU A 261 -1.62 23.41 -8.08
C LEU A 261 -1.49 24.52 -9.14
N LYS A 262 -1.02 25.72 -8.76
CA LYS A 262 -0.75 26.80 -9.72
C LYS A 262 0.31 26.40 -10.74
N LYS A 263 1.39 25.79 -10.27
CA LYS A 263 2.44 25.30 -11.16
C LYS A 263 1.95 24.20 -12.09
N ALA A 264 1.19 23.22 -11.56
CA ALA A 264 0.59 22.16 -12.39
C ALA A 264 -0.31 22.74 -13.48
N GLN A 265 -1.19 23.71 -13.14
CA GLN A 265 -2.07 24.36 -14.11
C GLN A 265 -1.26 25.08 -15.21
N THR A 266 -0.21 25.82 -14.84
CA THR A 266 0.65 26.51 -15.82
C THR A 266 1.25 25.51 -16.82
N LEU A 267 1.79 24.39 -16.32
CA LEU A 267 2.39 23.37 -17.18
C LEU A 267 1.36 22.68 -18.08
N LEU A 268 0.15 22.43 -17.56
CA LEU A 268 -0.96 21.86 -18.36
C LEU A 268 -1.43 22.80 -19.47
N ASP A 269 -1.46 24.11 -19.20
CA ASP A 269 -1.83 25.13 -20.18
C ASP A 269 -0.75 25.29 -21.28
N GLU A 270 0.53 25.06 -20.92
CA GLU A 270 1.64 25.04 -21.87
C GLU A 270 1.61 23.81 -22.79
N GLN A 271 1.19 22.63 -22.27
CA GLN A 271 1.04 21.41 -23.10
C GLN A 271 -0.08 21.48 -24.13
N LYS A 272 -1.07 22.37 -23.94
CA LYS A 272 -2.19 22.56 -24.88
C LYS A 272 -1.88 23.48 -26.05
N LYS A 273 -0.73 24.16 -26.00
CA LYS A 273 -0.27 25.10 -27.06
C LYS A 273 0.61 24.40 -28.08
#